data_199b60cdb7669863a92771fc2a25a67f
#
_entry.id   199b60cdb7669863a92771fc2a25a67f
#
_cell.length_a   1.000
_cell.length_b   1.000
_cell.length_c   1.000
_cell.angle_alpha   90.00
_cell.angle_beta   90.00
_cell.angle_gamma   90.00
#
_symmetry.space_group_name_H-M   'P 1'
#
loop_
_entity.id
_entity.type
_entity.pdbx_description
1 polymer ?
#
loop_
_entity_poly.entity_id
_entity_poly.type
_entity_poly.pdbx_seq_one_letter_code
_entity_poly.pdbx_strand_id
1 'polypeptide(L)'
;LFRGSSEGKIRQKLIEENLLDAVIGLPEKLFYGTGIPAAILVFSKAKTDENVLFIDASRDFKSGKNQNVLGEEQINNILLTYRHRINSDKYSHRASLQEIRDNDYNLNIPRYVDTFEEEKEVNLMAVRKERAQLKAKLAELEIAMDTYLRELGYDA
;
A
#
# COMPACT_ATOMS: atom_id res chain seq x y z
N LEU A 1 8.35 10.98 9.33
CA LEU A 1 9.34 10.52 8.35
C LEU A 1 9.93 11.67 7.50
N PHE A 2 9.17 12.73 7.23
CA PHE A 2 9.54 13.78 6.27
C PHE A 2 9.42 15.22 6.78
N ARG A 3 9.01 15.45 8.04
CA ARG A 3 8.97 16.79 8.63
C ARG A 3 10.36 17.42 8.68
N GLY A 4 10.43 18.72 8.43
CA GLY A 4 11.64 19.54 8.49
C GLY A 4 11.96 20.08 9.88
N SER A 5 12.63 21.23 9.95
CA SER A 5 13.00 21.92 11.19
C SER A 5 13.83 21.06 12.16
N SER A 6 13.52 21.11 13.45
CA SER A 6 14.25 20.38 14.50
C SER A 6 14.17 18.85 14.32
N GLU A 7 13.01 18.33 13.92
CA GLU A 7 12.83 16.90 13.66
C GLU A 7 13.69 16.41 12.48
N GLY A 8 13.83 17.25 11.44
CA GLY A 8 14.71 16.97 10.31
C GLY A 8 16.18 16.87 10.71
N LYS A 9 16.66 17.78 11.57
CA LYS A 9 18.05 17.75 12.08
C LYS A 9 18.34 16.51 12.92
N ILE A 10 17.40 16.12 13.79
CA ILE A 10 17.53 14.90 14.61
C ILE A 10 17.59 13.65 13.69
N ARG A 11 16.70 13.59 12.71
CA ARG A 11 16.66 12.48 11.73
C ARG A 11 17.95 12.37 10.95
N GLN A 12 18.44 13.49 10.41
CA GLN A 12 19.70 13.56 9.69
C GLN A 12 20.85 13.04 10.56
N LYS A 13 20.97 13.52 11.80
CA LYS A 13 22.02 13.10 12.72
C LYS A 13 21.98 11.59 12.97
N LEU A 14 20.80 11.01 13.23
CA LEU A 14 20.64 9.57 13.46
C LEU A 14 21.03 8.72 12.24
N ILE A 15 20.80 9.24 11.04
CA ILE A 15 21.18 8.56 9.78
C ILE A 15 22.68 8.67 9.56
N GLU A 16 23.29 9.86 9.75
CA GLU A 16 24.73 10.07 9.58
C GLU A 16 25.56 9.33 10.61
N GLU A 17 25.05 9.14 11.82
CA GLU A 17 25.65 8.28 12.85
C GLU A 17 25.45 6.77 12.58
N ASN A 18 24.88 6.41 11.44
CA ASN A 18 24.60 5.04 11.02
C ASN A 18 23.76 4.23 12.02
N LEU A 19 22.82 4.89 12.72
CA LEU A 19 21.98 4.24 13.71
C LEU A 19 20.67 3.69 13.13
N LEU A 20 20.13 4.31 12.06
CA LEU A 20 18.89 3.86 11.43
C LEU A 20 19.15 2.61 10.60
N ASP A 21 18.49 1.53 10.96
CA ASP A 21 18.66 0.22 10.32
C ASP A 21 17.56 -0.11 9.31
N ALA A 22 16.29 0.15 9.68
CA ALA A 22 15.17 -0.05 8.76
C ALA A 22 14.02 0.93 9.01
N VAL A 23 13.21 1.12 7.96
CA VAL A 23 11.94 1.84 7.97
C VAL A 23 10.87 0.90 7.41
N ILE A 24 9.87 0.55 8.22
CA ILE A 24 8.83 -0.41 7.85
C ILE A 24 7.49 0.33 7.86
N GLY A 25 6.85 0.44 6.69
CA GLY A 25 5.51 0.99 6.54
C GLY A 25 4.47 -0.06 6.88
N LEU A 26 3.50 0.31 7.70
CA LEU A 26 2.42 -0.56 8.13
C LEU A 26 1.10 -0.15 7.45
N PRO A 27 0.12 -1.06 7.37
CA PRO A 27 -1.20 -0.76 6.83
C PRO A 27 -1.92 0.38 7.55
N GLU A 28 -2.79 1.05 6.83
CA GLU A 28 -3.77 1.95 7.44
C GLU A 28 -4.77 1.19 8.33
N LYS A 29 -5.47 1.90 9.20
CA LYS A 29 -6.52 1.34 10.07
C LYS A 29 -6.05 0.16 10.92
N LEU A 30 -4.77 0.10 11.27
CA LEU A 30 -4.21 -0.93 12.13
C LEU A 30 -4.47 -0.64 13.63
N PHE A 31 -4.56 0.63 13.99
CA PHE A 31 -4.78 1.08 15.36
C PHE A 31 -6.17 1.66 15.55
N TYR A 32 -6.75 1.47 16.75
CA TYR A 32 -8.06 2.01 17.08
C TYR A 32 -8.08 3.55 16.97
N GLY A 33 -9.17 4.07 16.44
CA GLY A 33 -9.42 5.52 16.37
C GLY A 33 -8.63 6.29 15.32
N THR A 34 -7.81 5.63 14.49
CA THR A 34 -7.09 6.28 13.40
C THR A 34 -7.09 5.47 12.12
N GLY A 35 -7.32 6.16 10.99
CA GLY A 35 -7.13 5.58 9.65
C GLY A 35 -5.75 5.84 9.06
N ILE A 36 -4.86 6.49 9.82
CA ILE A 36 -3.53 6.89 9.31
C ILE A 36 -2.59 5.69 9.37
N PRO A 37 -1.83 5.37 8.29
CA PRO A 37 -0.81 4.34 8.33
C PRO A 37 0.32 4.71 9.29
N ALA A 38 0.85 3.73 10.01
CA ALA A 38 1.98 3.90 10.89
C ALA A 38 3.29 3.43 10.23
N ALA A 39 4.42 3.82 10.78
CA ALA A 39 5.72 3.30 10.39
C ALA A 39 6.55 2.92 11.62
N ILE A 40 7.31 1.84 11.51
CA ILE A 40 8.29 1.42 12.51
C ILE A 40 9.68 1.88 12.03
N LEU A 41 10.39 2.58 12.90
CA LEU A 41 11.80 2.90 12.71
C LEU A 41 12.63 1.95 13.57
N VAL A 42 13.50 1.18 12.94
CA VAL A 42 14.41 0.26 13.63
C VAL A 42 15.76 0.91 13.74
N PHE A 43 16.30 0.97 14.96
CA PHE A 43 17.63 1.51 15.25
C PHE A 43 18.55 0.41 15.77
N SER A 44 19.79 0.39 15.29
CA SER A 44 20.83 -0.54 15.72
C SER A 44 22.14 0.18 15.95
N LYS A 45 22.74 -0.01 17.13
CA LYS A 45 24.10 0.46 17.43
C LYS A 45 25.19 -0.48 16.92
N ALA A 46 24.82 -1.71 16.57
CA ALA A 46 25.75 -2.74 16.09
C ALA A 46 25.69 -2.91 14.57
N LYS A 47 25.20 -1.93 13.86
CA LYS A 47 25.08 -1.97 12.41
C LYS A 47 26.46 -1.98 11.75
N THR A 48 26.65 -2.85 10.76
CA THR A 48 27.93 -3.08 10.07
C THR A 48 27.98 -2.48 8.67
N ASP A 49 26.83 -2.22 8.07
CA ASP A 49 26.71 -1.57 6.75
C ASP A 49 26.07 -0.17 6.89
N GLU A 50 26.12 0.64 5.85
CA GLU A 50 25.55 2.00 5.83
C GLU A 50 24.16 2.05 5.17
N ASN A 51 23.64 0.90 4.71
CA ASN A 51 22.37 0.88 3.99
C ASN A 51 21.20 0.84 4.97
N VAL A 52 20.13 1.54 4.65
CA VAL A 52 18.86 1.49 5.37
C VAL A 52 17.86 0.65 4.56
N LEU A 53 17.22 -0.32 5.19
CA LEU A 53 16.20 -1.14 4.54
C LEU A 53 14.84 -0.45 4.67
N PHE A 54 14.20 -0.18 3.54
CA PHE A 54 12.81 0.25 3.46
C PHE A 54 11.93 -0.94 3.12
N ILE A 55 10.85 -1.14 3.88
CA ILE A 55 9.84 -2.17 3.63
C ILE A 55 8.49 -1.49 3.56
N ASP A 56 7.75 -1.70 2.48
CA ASP A 56 6.37 -1.28 2.34
C ASP A 56 5.41 -2.45 2.57
N ALA A 57 4.97 -2.62 3.81
CA ALA A 57 3.95 -3.59 4.17
C ALA A 57 2.54 -2.96 4.25
N SER A 58 2.32 -1.82 3.62
CA SER A 58 1.04 -1.10 3.65
C SER A 58 -0.13 -1.92 3.09
N ARG A 59 0.16 -2.89 2.22
CA ARG A 59 -0.81 -3.79 1.60
C ARG A 59 -0.90 -5.16 2.28
N ASP A 60 -0.03 -5.43 3.24
CA ASP A 60 0.06 -6.71 3.97
C ASP A 60 -0.90 -6.74 5.15
N PHE A 61 -2.19 -6.93 4.90
CA PHE A 61 -3.18 -7.01 5.97
C PHE A 61 -4.35 -7.93 5.63
N LYS A 62 -5.05 -8.37 6.67
CA LYS A 62 -6.37 -8.97 6.57
C LYS A 62 -7.39 -7.90 6.92
N SER A 63 -8.33 -7.64 6.00
CA SER A 63 -9.38 -6.65 6.23
C SER A 63 -10.35 -7.15 7.29
N GLY A 64 -10.57 -6.35 8.34
CA GLY A 64 -11.59 -6.57 9.35
C GLY A 64 -12.73 -5.55 9.25
N LYS A 65 -13.80 -5.79 9.99
CA LYS A 65 -15.00 -4.93 9.96
C LYS A 65 -14.72 -3.48 10.37
N ASN A 66 -13.89 -3.28 11.38
CA ASN A 66 -13.60 -1.96 11.96
C ASN A 66 -12.13 -1.55 11.84
N GLN A 67 -11.22 -2.49 11.68
CA GLN A 67 -9.78 -2.27 11.53
C GLN A 67 -9.11 -3.39 10.75
N ASN A 68 -7.97 -3.07 10.17
CA ASN A 68 -7.11 -4.05 9.53
C ASN A 68 -6.28 -4.80 10.57
N VAL A 69 -5.87 -6.03 10.25
CA VAL A 69 -5.11 -6.89 11.15
C VAL A 69 -3.90 -7.45 10.42
N LEU A 70 -2.74 -7.39 11.07
CA LEU A 70 -1.56 -8.14 10.65
C LEU A 70 -1.67 -9.57 11.20
N GLY A 71 -1.80 -10.54 10.31
CA GLY A 71 -1.74 -11.96 10.69
C GLY A 71 -0.30 -12.46 10.77
N GLU A 72 -0.12 -13.69 11.23
CA GLU A 72 1.20 -14.32 11.39
C GLU A 72 1.97 -14.38 10.05
N GLU A 73 1.30 -14.64 8.95
CA GLU A 73 1.90 -14.69 7.61
C GLU A 73 2.51 -13.33 7.22
N GLN A 74 1.75 -12.24 7.38
CA GLN A 74 2.21 -10.88 7.09
C GLN A 74 3.39 -10.47 7.98
N ILE A 75 3.30 -10.79 9.27
CA ILE A 75 4.38 -10.54 10.23
C ILE A 75 5.63 -11.33 9.84
N ASN A 76 5.50 -12.61 9.50
CA ASN A 76 6.62 -13.46 9.08
C ASN A 76 7.26 -12.94 7.78
N ASN A 77 6.47 -12.46 6.81
CA ASN A 77 7.00 -11.86 5.59
C ASN A 77 7.86 -10.63 5.88
N ILE A 78 7.38 -9.72 6.72
CA ILE A 78 8.14 -8.54 7.17
C ILE A 78 9.43 -8.97 7.87
N LEU A 79 9.36 -9.94 8.79
CA LEU A 79 10.51 -10.41 9.56
C LEU A 79 11.55 -11.11 8.67
N LEU A 80 11.13 -11.94 7.72
CA LEU A 80 12.03 -12.59 6.76
C LEU A 80 12.73 -11.56 5.88
N THR A 81 11.96 -10.60 5.33
CA THR A 81 12.51 -9.51 4.52
C THR A 81 13.53 -8.68 5.31
N TYR A 82 13.22 -8.35 6.55
CA TYR A 82 14.12 -7.61 7.43
C TYR A 82 15.41 -8.40 7.74
N ARG A 83 15.28 -9.66 8.18
CA ARG A 83 16.43 -10.50 8.58
C ARG A 83 17.38 -10.81 7.44
N HIS A 84 16.85 -11.08 6.27
CA HIS A 84 17.64 -11.43 5.09
C HIS A 84 17.99 -10.21 4.22
N ARG A 85 17.57 -9.01 4.61
CA ARG A 85 17.84 -7.75 3.88
C ARG A 85 17.45 -7.87 2.41
N ILE A 86 16.32 -8.54 2.16
CA ILE A 86 15.82 -8.83 0.81
C ILE A 86 15.49 -7.52 0.10
N ASN A 87 15.96 -7.38 -1.14
CA ASN A 87 15.52 -6.33 -2.07
C ASN A 87 14.47 -6.94 -2.99
N SER A 88 13.24 -6.50 -2.89
CA SER A 88 12.12 -7.05 -3.65
C SER A 88 11.34 -5.93 -4.33
N ASP A 89 11.05 -6.13 -5.62
CA ASP A 89 10.27 -5.18 -6.39
C ASP A 89 8.93 -4.88 -5.71
N LYS A 90 8.56 -3.60 -5.66
CA LYS A 90 7.31 -3.08 -5.07
C LYS A 90 7.09 -3.39 -3.58
N TYR A 91 8.09 -3.94 -2.89
CA TYR A 91 7.95 -4.32 -1.48
C TYR A 91 9.08 -3.83 -0.59
N SER A 92 10.34 -3.97 -1.01
CA SER A 92 11.48 -3.57 -0.18
C SER A 92 12.68 -3.10 -0.99
N HIS A 93 13.38 -2.10 -0.46
CA HIS A 93 14.56 -1.50 -1.07
C HIS A 93 15.65 -1.23 -0.04
N ARG A 94 16.89 -1.56 -0.37
CA ARG A 94 18.08 -1.21 0.43
C ARG A 94 18.65 0.09 -0.10
N ALA A 95 18.31 1.20 0.52
CA ALA A 95 18.83 2.50 0.16
C ALA A 95 20.23 2.71 0.74
N SER A 96 21.14 3.20 -0.08
CA SER A 96 22.46 3.65 0.39
C SER A 96 22.36 4.98 1.13
N LEU A 97 23.37 5.28 1.96
CA LEU A 97 23.45 6.58 2.63
C LEU A 97 23.45 7.74 1.62
N GLN A 98 24.09 7.57 0.46
CA GLN A 98 24.11 8.59 -0.59
C GLN A 98 22.70 8.83 -1.16
N GLU A 99 21.95 7.76 -1.45
CA GLU A 99 20.58 7.86 -1.93
C GLU A 99 19.67 8.61 -0.93
N ILE A 100 19.87 8.37 0.37
CA ILE A 100 19.11 9.05 1.42
C ILE A 100 19.49 10.55 1.50
N ARG A 101 20.77 10.89 1.32
CA ARG A 101 21.23 12.28 1.22
C ARG A 101 20.64 12.99 0.02
N ASP A 102 20.62 12.37 -1.13
CA ASP A 102 20.06 12.89 -2.38
C ASP A 102 18.53 13.12 -2.28
N ASN A 103 17.87 12.39 -1.38
CA ASN A 103 16.48 12.58 -0.99
C ASN A 103 16.28 13.54 0.20
N ASP A 104 17.25 14.40 0.55
CA ASP A 104 17.17 15.36 1.65
C ASP A 104 16.86 14.70 3.01
N TYR A 105 17.37 13.51 3.25
CA TYR A 105 17.09 12.70 4.45
C TYR A 105 15.58 12.46 4.68
N ASN A 106 14.80 12.50 3.62
CA ASN A 106 13.38 12.22 3.66
C ASN A 106 13.17 10.70 3.66
N LEU A 107 12.53 10.16 4.69
CA LEU A 107 12.30 8.72 4.87
C LEU A 107 10.90 8.30 4.40
N ASN A 108 10.26 9.05 3.53
CA ASN A 108 8.97 8.65 2.98
C ASN A 108 9.14 7.43 2.07
N ILE A 109 8.53 6.31 2.45
CA ILE A 109 8.75 5.00 1.84
C ILE A 109 8.53 5.00 0.31
N PRO A 110 7.48 5.65 -0.26
CA PRO A 110 7.29 5.69 -1.71
C PRO A 110 8.42 6.35 -2.53
N ARG A 111 9.39 6.98 -1.87
CA ARG A 111 10.60 7.49 -2.55
C ARG A 111 11.64 6.41 -2.82
N TYR A 112 11.54 5.28 -2.11
CA TYR A 112 12.51 4.18 -2.14
C TYR A 112 11.89 2.89 -2.67
N VAL A 113 10.61 2.67 -2.37
CA VAL A 113 9.85 1.51 -2.84
C VAL A 113 8.76 2.03 -3.75
N ASP A 114 8.91 1.79 -5.06
CA ASP A 114 7.89 2.15 -6.04
C ASP A 114 6.78 1.10 -6.02
N THR A 115 5.68 1.45 -5.38
CA THR A 115 4.47 0.62 -5.32
C THR A 115 3.47 0.94 -6.42
N PHE A 116 3.87 1.77 -7.40
CA PHE A 116 3.00 2.12 -8.52
C PHE A 116 2.71 0.87 -9.35
N GLU A 117 1.46 0.51 -9.45
CA GLU A 117 0.97 -0.48 -10.41
C GLU A 117 0.51 0.27 -11.65
N GLU A 118 1.11 -0.03 -12.80
CA GLU A 118 0.58 0.45 -14.06
C GLU A 118 -0.88 0.02 -14.17
N GLU A 119 -1.78 0.99 -14.26
CA GLU A 119 -3.18 0.72 -14.53
C GLU A 119 -3.26 -0.07 -15.84
N LYS A 120 -3.93 -1.22 -15.81
CA LYS A 120 -4.17 -2.00 -17.04
C LYS A 120 -4.87 -1.10 -18.03
N GLU A 121 -4.32 -0.94 -19.21
CA GLU A 121 -4.94 -0.19 -20.28
C GLU A 121 -6.39 -0.67 -20.47
N VAL A 122 -7.34 0.22 -20.21
CA VAL A 122 -8.75 -0.07 -20.38
C VAL A 122 -9.06 -0.08 -21.86
N ASN A 123 -9.35 -1.25 -22.41
CA ASN A 123 -9.81 -1.37 -23.78
C ASN A 123 -11.23 -0.79 -23.92
N LEU A 124 -11.28 0.51 -24.29
CA LEU A 124 -12.55 1.25 -24.42
C LEU A 124 -13.53 0.59 -25.40
N MET A 125 -13.03 -0.08 -26.44
CA MET A 125 -13.89 -0.78 -27.41
C MET A 125 -14.54 -2.00 -26.77
N ALA A 126 -13.81 -2.78 -25.96
CA ALA A 126 -14.34 -3.91 -25.22
C ALA A 126 -15.41 -3.46 -24.22
N VAL A 127 -15.11 -2.42 -23.42
CA VAL A 127 -16.05 -1.86 -22.45
C VAL A 127 -17.31 -1.31 -23.12
N ARG A 128 -17.20 -0.65 -24.27
CA ARG A 128 -18.36 -0.17 -25.05
C ARG A 128 -19.24 -1.32 -25.54
N LYS A 129 -18.60 -2.41 -26.02
CA LYS A 129 -19.33 -3.61 -26.46
C LYS A 129 -20.07 -4.27 -25.31
N GLU A 130 -19.40 -4.47 -24.19
CA GLU A 130 -20.00 -5.04 -22.99
C GLU A 130 -21.18 -4.18 -22.48
N ARG A 131 -21.01 -2.86 -22.42
CA ARG A 131 -22.09 -1.93 -22.07
C ARG A 131 -23.29 -2.05 -23.00
N ALA A 132 -23.07 -2.18 -24.30
CA ALA A 132 -24.15 -2.35 -25.27
C ALA A 132 -24.92 -3.67 -25.05
N GLN A 133 -24.19 -4.76 -24.79
CA GLN A 133 -24.79 -6.06 -24.48
C GLN A 133 -25.61 -6.04 -23.18
N LEU A 134 -25.07 -5.41 -22.12
CA LEU A 134 -25.78 -5.26 -20.86
C LEU A 134 -27.05 -4.42 -20.99
N LYS A 135 -27.02 -3.34 -21.80
CA LYS A 135 -28.22 -2.55 -22.07
C LYS A 135 -29.30 -3.33 -22.84
N ALA A 136 -28.90 -4.11 -23.83
CA ALA A 136 -29.85 -4.96 -24.56
C ALA A 136 -30.50 -5.99 -23.63
N LYS A 137 -29.70 -6.65 -22.79
CA LYS A 137 -30.20 -7.61 -21.80
C LYS A 137 -31.12 -6.97 -20.76
N LEU A 138 -30.82 -5.75 -20.33
CA LEU A 138 -31.67 -4.98 -19.42
C LEU A 138 -33.04 -4.73 -20.05
N ALA A 139 -33.10 -4.28 -21.30
CA ALA A 139 -34.35 -4.02 -22.02
C ALA A 139 -35.21 -5.29 -22.18
N GLU A 140 -34.56 -6.42 -22.47
CA GLU A 140 -35.26 -7.74 -22.54
C GLU A 140 -35.87 -8.11 -21.17
N LEU A 141 -35.11 -7.92 -20.08
CA LEU A 141 -35.59 -8.21 -18.73
C LEU A 141 -36.74 -7.29 -18.29
N GLU A 142 -36.66 -5.99 -18.65
CA GLU A 142 -37.73 -5.01 -18.38
C GLU A 142 -39.03 -5.41 -19.09
N ILE A 143 -38.97 -5.79 -20.36
CA ILE A 143 -40.13 -6.28 -21.12
C ILE A 143 -40.72 -7.55 -20.48
N ALA A 144 -39.85 -8.49 -20.07
CA ALA A 144 -40.30 -9.71 -19.41
C ALA A 144 -40.98 -9.41 -18.06
N MET A 145 -40.39 -8.50 -17.27
CA MET A 145 -40.96 -8.05 -16.01
C MET A 145 -42.32 -7.41 -16.19
N ASP A 146 -42.46 -6.49 -17.15
CA ASP A 146 -43.76 -5.85 -17.47
C ASP A 146 -44.82 -6.88 -17.87
N THR A 147 -44.42 -7.91 -18.62
CA THR A 147 -45.32 -9.00 -19.01
C THR A 147 -45.82 -9.76 -17.78
N TYR A 148 -44.91 -10.13 -16.87
CA TYR A 148 -45.29 -10.84 -15.64
C TYR A 148 -46.14 -9.97 -14.71
N LEU A 149 -45.86 -8.66 -14.61
CA LEU A 149 -46.66 -7.74 -13.79
C LEU A 149 -48.09 -7.64 -14.32
N ARG A 150 -48.30 -7.59 -15.64
CA ARG A 150 -49.63 -7.60 -16.26
C ARG A 150 -50.36 -8.91 -16.00
N GLU A 151 -49.69 -10.07 -16.14
CA GLU A 151 -50.28 -11.36 -15.82
C GLU A 151 -50.72 -11.48 -14.35
N LEU A 152 -50.04 -10.82 -13.45
CA LEU A 152 -50.35 -10.78 -12.03
C LEU A 152 -51.41 -9.71 -11.66
N GLY A 153 -51.88 -8.90 -12.64
CA GLY A 153 -52.88 -7.85 -12.41
C GLY A 153 -52.33 -6.57 -11.80
N TYR A 154 -51.02 -6.37 -11.87
CA TYR A 154 -50.34 -5.09 -11.48
C TYR A 154 -50.13 -4.26 -12.75
N ASP A 155 -51.19 -3.65 -13.28
CA ASP A 155 -51.05 -2.60 -14.29
C ASP A 155 -50.48 -1.34 -13.64
N ALA A 156 -49.33 -0.86 -14.12
CA ALA A 156 -48.72 0.41 -13.71
C ALA A 156 -49.26 1.55 -14.55
#